data_071bcb4a57af5dc87f57d81807413d8c
#
_entry.id   071bcb4a57af5dc87f57d81807413d8c
#
_cell.length_a   1.000
_cell.length_b   1.000
_cell.length_c   1.000
_cell.angle_alpha   90.00
_cell.angle_beta   90.00
_cell.angle_gamma   90.00
#
_symmetry.space_group_name_H-M   'P 1'
#
loop_
_entity.id
_entity.type
_entity.pdbx_description
1 polymer ?
#
loop_
_entity_poly.entity_id
_entity_poly.type
_entity_poly.pdbx_seq_one_letter_code
_entity_poly.pdbx_strand_id
1 'polypeptide(L)'
;MSNYNSIITRNDTSAIEDVNKIVDEIIQGVTKGSTILPLMTKLPNMTAKQAKMAVLASLPEAYWVSGDNGLKQTTKLAWANKFITAEELAVVVPIPQSVLEDADYDIWAEVRPRVIEQFYKKIDQAIINGTDKPTSWGDAIIPAATTKGYAVTGTANLYNDISDAMTMVELAGYDVTGILGGVGAKGLFRKGLLDDSGQPLQASEVTELPRSFAKNGAFDETVAKLIVGDFKQAVYSIRRDIEFKVFDTGVVTDSDGNVIYNLLQQDMVALRVTMRLGYQLPNPINILQPDETARLPFAYITPTTASTTSSTTE
;
A
#
# COMPACT_ATOMS: atom_id res chain seq x y z
N MET A 1 11.31 -15.83 -9.82
CA MET A 1 10.82 -15.84 -11.20
C MET A 1 9.32 -15.75 -11.15
N SER A 2 8.72 -14.75 -11.84
CA SER A 2 7.27 -14.63 -11.95
C SER A 2 6.76 -15.75 -12.84
N ASN A 3 5.79 -16.52 -12.34
CA ASN A 3 5.12 -17.58 -13.11
C ASN A 3 4.14 -16.96 -14.12
N TYR A 4 4.67 -16.22 -15.11
CA TYR A 4 3.90 -15.90 -16.29
C TYR A 4 3.85 -17.13 -17.18
N ASN A 5 2.71 -17.40 -17.80
CA ASN A 5 2.49 -18.48 -18.76
C ASN A 5 2.36 -19.90 -18.18
N SER A 6 1.99 -20.05 -16.90
CA SER A 6 1.62 -21.35 -16.33
C SER A 6 0.10 -21.55 -16.31
N ILE A 7 -0.35 -22.77 -16.50
CA ILE A 7 -1.76 -23.19 -16.42
C ILE A 7 -1.99 -24.03 -15.16
N ILE A 8 -3.23 -24.04 -14.69
CA ILE A 8 -3.66 -25.03 -13.71
C ILE A 8 -3.86 -26.34 -14.43
N THR A 9 -3.15 -27.39 -14.03
CA THR A 9 -3.21 -28.72 -14.63
C THR A 9 -4.11 -29.66 -13.84
N ARG A 10 -4.41 -30.84 -14.41
CA ARG A 10 -5.24 -31.87 -13.78
C ARG A 10 -4.80 -32.28 -12.37
N ASN A 11 -3.53 -32.07 -12.02
CA ASN A 11 -3.01 -32.34 -10.68
C ASN A 11 -3.37 -31.26 -9.65
N ASP A 12 -3.90 -30.14 -10.07
CA ASP A 12 -4.12 -28.94 -9.22
C ASP A 12 -5.59 -28.70 -8.85
N THR A 13 -6.56 -29.59 -9.21
CA THR A 13 -7.97 -29.20 -9.35
C THR A 13 -9.09 -30.08 -8.85
N SER A 14 -10.31 -29.50 -8.75
CA SER A 14 -11.69 -30.04 -8.99
C SER A 14 -12.90 -29.09 -8.80
N ALA A 15 -14.04 -29.33 -9.49
CA ALA A 15 -15.46 -28.96 -9.64
C ALA A 15 -16.03 -27.55 -9.33
N ILE A 16 -16.88 -27.00 -10.22
CA ILE A 16 -17.47 -25.65 -10.25
C ILE A 16 -18.96 -25.62 -9.91
N GLU A 17 -19.40 -24.62 -9.14
CA GLU A 17 -20.79 -24.15 -9.07
C GLU A 17 -20.93 -22.63 -9.20
N ASP A 18 -21.94 -22.21 -9.94
CA ASP A 18 -22.59 -20.90 -10.15
C ASP A 18 -21.76 -19.60 -10.04
N VAL A 19 -21.43 -19.04 -11.22
CA VAL A 19 -20.60 -17.83 -11.42
C VAL A 19 -21.19 -16.55 -10.78
N ASN A 20 -22.50 -16.47 -10.58
CA ASN A 20 -23.17 -15.23 -10.12
C ASN A 20 -23.07 -14.98 -8.60
N LYS A 21 -22.93 -16.01 -7.78
CA LYS A 21 -22.71 -15.88 -6.33
C LYS A 21 -21.30 -15.45 -5.94
N ILE A 22 -20.40 -15.51 -6.89
CA ILE A 22 -18.96 -15.31 -6.75
C ILE A 22 -18.58 -13.84 -6.54
N VAL A 23 -19.37 -12.93 -7.14
CA VAL A 23 -19.01 -11.50 -7.24
C VAL A 23 -19.11 -10.79 -5.90
N ASP A 24 -20.15 -11.04 -5.11
CA ASP A 24 -20.41 -10.30 -3.87
C ASP A 24 -19.41 -10.64 -2.72
N GLU A 25 -18.96 -11.87 -2.64
CA GLU A 25 -18.02 -12.33 -1.59
C GLU A 25 -16.62 -11.75 -1.76
N ILE A 26 -16.20 -11.49 -2.98
CA ILE A 26 -14.85 -11.03 -3.30
C ILE A 26 -14.68 -9.53 -3.09
N ILE A 27 -15.70 -8.71 -3.36
CA ILE A 27 -15.68 -7.26 -3.13
C ILE A 27 -15.39 -6.96 -1.64
N GLN A 28 -15.96 -7.74 -0.73
CA GLN A 28 -15.66 -7.64 0.71
C GLN A 28 -14.27 -8.16 1.08
N GLY A 29 -13.72 -9.07 0.31
CA GLY A 29 -12.39 -9.65 0.51
C GLY A 29 -11.27 -8.64 0.25
N VAL A 30 -11.31 -7.83 -0.83
CA VAL A 30 -10.23 -6.91 -1.22
C VAL A 30 -9.93 -5.88 -0.13
N THR A 31 -10.94 -5.27 0.46
CA THR A 31 -10.75 -4.29 1.54
C THR A 31 -10.24 -4.89 2.85
N LYS A 32 -10.49 -6.18 3.09
CA LYS A 32 -10.08 -6.87 4.35
C LYS A 32 -8.68 -7.47 4.29
N GLY A 33 -8.13 -7.73 3.12
CA GLY A 33 -6.84 -8.41 2.97
C GLY A 33 -5.64 -7.48 2.77
N SER A 34 -5.86 -6.23 2.32
CA SER A 34 -4.80 -5.22 2.29
C SER A 34 -4.47 -4.75 3.70
N THR A 35 -3.19 -4.55 3.97
CA THR A 35 -2.73 -4.04 5.28
C THR A 35 -2.77 -2.52 5.34
N ILE A 36 -2.53 -1.84 4.21
CA ILE A 36 -2.43 -0.38 4.17
C ILE A 36 -3.76 0.30 3.87
N LEU A 37 -4.61 -0.25 3.00
CA LEU A 37 -5.88 0.38 2.62
C LEU A 37 -6.82 0.69 3.80
N PRO A 38 -6.95 -0.16 4.84
CA PRO A 38 -7.78 0.16 6.01
C PRO A 38 -7.25 1.34 6.85
N LEU A 39 -5.95 1.67 6.75
CA LEU A 39 -5.34 2.79 7.45
C LEU A 39 -5.51 4.11 6.68
N MET A 40 -5.67 4.04 5.35
CA MET A 40 -5.77 5.18 4.47
C MET A 40 -7.19 5.74 4.40
N THR A 41 -7.31 6.99 3.90
CA THR A 41 -8.61 7.61 3.64
C THR A 41 -9.17 7.16 2.31
N LYS A 42 -10.34 6.51 2.34
CA LYS A 42 -11.09 6.16 1.13
C LYS A 42 -11.88 7.36 0.64
N LEU A 43 -11.62 7.79 -0.58
CA LEU A 43 -12.42 8.79 -1.28
C LEU A 43 -13.67 8.16 -1.92
N PRO A 44 -14.68 8.96 -2.29
CA PRO A 44 -15.82 8.48 -3.08
C PRO A 44 -15.34 7.77 -4.36
N ASN A 45 -16.12 6.78 -4.81
CA ASN A 45 -15.78 6.01 -6.00
C ASN A 45 -15.70 6.91 -7.25
N MET A 46 -14.69 6.67 -8.08
CA MET A 46 -14.46 7.46 -9.29
C MET A 46 -15.40 7.06 -10.41
N THR A 47 -15.99 8.05 -11.07
CA THR A 47 -16.80 7.85 -12.30
C THR A 47 -15.95 7.96 -13.57
N ALA A 48 -14.82 8.69 -13.53
CA ALA A 48 -13.89 8.87 -14.63
C ALA A 48 -12.53 8.23 -14.35
N LYS A 49 -11.65 8.11 -15.36
CA LYS A 49 -10.29 7.58 -15.18
C LYS A 49 -9.46 8.45 -14.22
N GLN A 50 -9.71 9.76 -14.22
CA GLN A 50 -8.99 10.73 -13.41
C GLN A 50 -9.99 11.61 -12.66
N ALA A 51 -9.71 11.86 -11.39
CA ALA A 51 -10.44 12.81 -10.55
C ALA A 51 -9.48 13.89 -10.04
N LYS A 52 -9.99 15.12 -10.00
CA LYS A 52 -9.26 16.29 -9.55
C LYS A 52 -9.52 16.51 -8.05
N MET A 53 -8.44 16.73 -7.29
CA MET A 53 -8.51 17.14 -5.89
C MET A 53 -7.91 18.53 -5.73
N ALA A 54 -8.63 19.42 -5.06
CA ALA A 54 -8.08 20.70 -4.65
C ALA A 54 -7.31 20.52 -3.34
N VAL A 55 -6.05 20.92 -3.34
CA VAL A 55 -5.15 20.83 -2.19
C VAL A 55 -4.67 22.24 -1.85
N LEU A 56 -4.63 22.59 -0.57
CA LEU A 56 -4.18 23.89 -0.12
C LEU A 56 -2.69 24.07 -0.45
N ALA A 57 -2.34 25.17 -1.14
CA ALA A 57 -1.00 25.47 -1.64
C ALA A 57 -0.34 26.68 -0.97
N SER A 58 -1.12 27.62 -0.44
CA SER A 58 -0.58 28.72 0.38
C SER A 58 -1.51 29.03 1.52
N LEU A 59 -0.93 29.45 2.64
CA LEU A 59 -1.65 29.86 3.83
C LEU A 59 -1.73 31.39 3.90
N PRO A 60 -2.81 31.95 4.50
CA PRO A 60 -2.88 33.36 4.78
C PRO A 60 -1.95 33.77 5.93
N GLU A 61 -1.37 34.95 5.86
CA GLU A 61 -0.56 35.52 6.94
C GLU A 61 -1.34 36.57 7.69
N ALA A 62 -1.16 36.64 9.02
CA ALA A 62 -1.73 37.66 9.87
C ALA A 62 -0.65 38.66 10.25
N TYR A 63 -1.01 39.93 10.29
CA TYR A 63 -0.11 41.05 10.61
C TYR A 63 -0.60 41.83 11.84
N TRP A 64 0.35 42.22 12.69
CA TRP A 64 0.05 43.16 13.76
C TRP A 64 -0.06 44.58 13.21
N VAL A 65 -1.09 45.27 13.56
CA VAL A 65 -1.33 46.67 13.16
C VAL A 65 -0.95 47.62 14.32
N SER A 66 -0.04 48.54 14.06
CA SER A 66 0.40 49.53 15.06
C SER A 66 -0.41 50.83 14.95
N GLY A 67 -0.91 51.31 16.10
CA GLY A 67 -1.64 52.59 16.22
C GLY A 67 -3.08 52.52 15.70
N ASP A 68 -3.82 53.59 16.01
CA ASP A 68 -5.27 53.68 15.77
C ASP A 68 -5.62 53.78 14.26
N ASN A 69 -4.68 54.24 13.42
CA ASN A 69 -4.84 54.39 11.97
C ASN A 69 -3.97 53.44 11.15
N GLY A 70 -3.51 52.32 11.75
CA GLY A 70 -2.65 51.37 11.07
C GLY A 70 -3.32 50.70 9.85
N LEU A 71 -2.61 50.64 8.73
CA LEU A 71 -3.07 50.02 7.49
C LEU A 71 -3.18 48.48 7.64
N LYS A 72 -4.37 47.95 7.39
CA LYS A 72 -4.61 46.51 7.34
C LYS A 72 -4.17 45.94 5.99
N GLN A 73 -3.21 45.01 6.01
CA GLN A 73 -2.69 44.39 4.78
C GLN A 73 -3.58 43.23 4.35
N THR A 74 -3.63 43.00 3.04
CA THR A 74 -4.36 41.89 2.46
C THR A 74 -3.45 40.65 2.32
N THR A 75 -4.00 39.48 2.55
CA THR A 75 -3.31 38.22 2.35
C THR A 75 -4.08 37.32 1.38
N LYS A 76 -3.41 36.34 0.78
CA LYS A 76 -4.00 35.48 -0.25
C LYS A 76 -3.90 34.01 0.15
N LEU A 77 -5.00 33.30 -0.02
CA LEU A 77 -5.08 31.84 0.03
C LEU A 77 -5.04 31.29 -1.39
N ALA A 78 -4.29 30.21 -1.64
CA ALA A 78 -4.25 29.55 -2.95
C ALA A 78 -4.42 28.04 -2.82
N TRP A 79 -4.99 27.43 -3.87
CA TRP A 79 -5.17 26.00 -4.01
C TRP A 79 -4.39 25.50 -5.22
N ALA A 80 -3.75 24.34 -5.07
CA ALA A 80 -3.18 23.58 -6.16
C ALA A 80 -4.10 22.39 -6.53
N ASN A 81 -4.00 21.95 -7.77
CA ASN A 81 -4.75 20.80 -8.23
C ASN A 81 -3.84 19.56 -8.19
N LYS A 82 -4.22 18.55 -7.41
CA LYS A 82 -3.67 17.21 -7.48
C LYS A 82 -4.67 16.28 -8.18
N PHE A 83 -4.16 15.29 -8.87
CA PHE A 83 -5.00 14.36 -9.62
C PHE A 83 -4.81 12.95 -9.07
N ILE A 84 -5.92 12.23 -8.88
CA ILE A 84 -5.92 10.81 -8.62
C ILE A 84 -6.31 10.09 -9.90
N THR A 85 -5.51 9.14 -10.35
CA THR A 85 -5.72 8.40 -11.60
C THR A 85 -5.95 6.93 -11.28
N ALA A 86 -7.07 6.40 -11.79
CA ALA A 86 -7.39 4.99 -11.63
C ALA A 86 -6.69 4.16 -12.71
N GLU A 87 -5.83 3.25 -12.26
CA GLU A 87 -5.15 2.28 -13.12
C GLU A 87 -5.74 0.88 -12.94
N GLU A 88 -5.54 0.04 -13.93
CA GLU A 88 -6.11 -1.30 -13.98
C GLU A 88 -5.10 -2.33 -13.49
N LEU A 89 -5.53 -3.14 -12.51
CA LEU A 89 -4.86 -4.35 -12.10
C LEU A 89 -5.66 -5.53 -12.65
N ALA A 90 -5.00 -6.45 -13.34
CA ALA A 90 -5.64 -7.57 -13.99
C ALA A 90 -4.82 -8.85 -13.86
N VAL A 91 -5.52 -9.98 -13.88
CA VAL A 91 -4.94 -11.32 -14.00
C VAL A 91 -5.84 -12.17 -14.89
N VAL A 92 -5.24 -13.06 -15.66
CA VAL A 92 -5.93 -14.08 -16.46
C VAL A 92 -5.42 -15.45 -16.01
N VAL A 93 -6.34 -16.33 -15.64
CA VAL A 93 -6.06 -17.71 -15.21
C VAL A 93 -6.68 -18.68 -16.22
N PRO A 94 -5.93 -19.25 -17.15
CA PRO A 94 -6.42 -20.25 -18.08
C PRO A 94 -6.43 -21.65 -17.43
N ILE A 95 -7.50 -22.41 -17.65
CA ILE A 95 -7.69 -23.77 -17.13
C ILE A 95 -8.25 -24.64 -18.27
N PRO A 96 -7.68 -25.83 -18.54
CA PRO A 96 -8.25 -26.78 -19.51
C PRO A 96 -9.64 -27.24 -19.07
N GLN A 97 -10.58 -27.36 -20.02
CA GLN A 97 -11.96 -27.75 -19.70
C GLN A 97 -12.02 -29.18 -19.14
N SER A 98 -11.21 -30.09 -19.67
CA SER A 98 -11.10 -31.47 -19.15
C SER A 98 -10.72 -31.53 -17.66
N VAL A 99 -9.95 -30.52 -17.18
CA VAL A 99 -9.55 -30.42 -15.78
C VAL A 99 -10.72 -29.97 -14.91
N LEU A 100 -11.58 -29.08 -15.45
CA LEU A 100 -12.79 -28.64 -14.77
C LEU A 100 -13.87 -29.73 -14.67
N GLU A 101 -13.95 -30.60 -15.71
CA GLU A 101 -14.94 -31.68 -15.80
C GLU A 101 -14.59 -32.91 -14.95
N ASP A 102 -13.27 -33.22 -14.86
CA ASP A 102 -12.80 -34.40 -14.15
C ASP A 102 -12.52 -34.16 -12.65
N ALA A 103 -12.79 -32.97 -12.22
CA ALA A 103 -12.39 -32.52 -10.87
C ALA A 103 -13.50 -32.84 -9.82
N ASP A 104 -13.13 -33.34 -8.64
CA ASP A 104 -14.01 -33.75 -7.52
C ASP A 104 -14.36 -32.62 -6.53
N TYR A 105 -13.78 -31.38 -6.62
CA TYR A 105 -14.05 -30.22 -5.78
C TYR A 105 -13.97 -28.88 -6.55
N ASP A 106 -14.51 -27.77 -6.03
CA ASP A 106 -14.62 -26.48 -6.72
C ASP A 106 -13.27 -25.77 -6.88
N ILE A 107 -12.67 -25.84 -8.08
CA ILE A 107 -11.42 -25.15 -8.42
C ILE A 107 -11.51 -23.65 -8.18
N TRP A 108 -12.64 -23.03 -8.54
CA TRP A 108 -12.80 -21.60 -8.42
C TRP A 108 -12.88 -21.15 -6.96
N ALA A 109 -13.41 -21.98 -6.07
CA ALA A 109 -13.42 -21.70 -4.62
C ALA A 109 -12.02 -21.63 -4.05
N GLU A 110 -11.06 -22.36 -4.61
CA GLU A 110 -9.66 -22.31 -4.17
C GLU A 110 -8.85 -21.22 -4.89
N VAL A 111 -9.07 -21.00 -6.17
CA VAL A 111 -8.34 -19.99 -6.97
C VAL A 111 -8.65 -18.56 -6.50
N ARG A 112 -9.91 -18.26 -6.14
CA ARG A 112 -10.36 -16.93 -5.72
C ARG A 112 -9.56 -16.33 -4.58
N PRO A 113 -9.41 -16.98 -3.40
CA PRO A 113 -8.68 -16.40 -2.29
C PRO A 113 -7.23 -16.09 -2.67
N ARG A 114 -6.62 -16.94 -3.51
CA ARG A 114 -5.24 -16.76 -3.97
C ARG A 114 -5.08 -15.56 -4.90
N VAL A 115 -6.02 -15.37 -5.82
CA VAL A 115 -6.03 -14.19 -6.69
C VAL A 115 -6.21 -12.93 -5.86
N ILE A 116 -7.12 -12.94 -4.89
CA ILE A 116 -7.35 -11.83 -3.98
C ILE A 116 -6.07 -11.48 -3.20
N GLU A 117 -5.40 -12.46 -2.61
CA GLU A 117 -4.13 -12.24 -1.91
C GLU A 117 -3.07 -11.60 -2.81
N GLN A 118 -2.98 -12.02 -4.08
CA GLN A 118 -2.04 -11.43 -5.04
C GLN A 118 -2.40 -9.98 -5.40
N PHE A 119 -3.69 -9.65 -5.54
CA PHE A 119 -4.15 -8.27 -5.74
C PHE A 119 -3.76 -7.38 -4.57
N TYR A 120 -4.02 -7.81 -3.33
CA TYR A 120 -3.62 -7.09 -2.12
C TYR A 120 -2.12 -6.89 -2.04
N LYS A 121 -1.37 -7.96 -2.26
CA LYS A 121 0.08 -7.91 -2.24
C LYS A 121 0.61 -6.88 -3.24
N LYS A 122 0.09 -6.87 -4.48
CA LYS A 122 0.52 -5.91 -5.51
C LYS A 122 0.15 -4.47 -5.16
N ILE A 123 -1.06 -4.22 -4.66
CA ILE A 123 -1.49 -2.90 -4.22
C ILE A 123 -0.62 -2.39 -3.08
N ASP A 124 -0.43 -3.21 -2.04
CA ASP A 124 0.37 -2.84 -0.87
C ASP A 124 1.84 -2.60 -1.26
N GLN A 125 2.43 -3.44 -2.13
CA GLN A 125 3.80 -3.27 -2.65
C GLN A 125 3.95 -1.98 -3.45
N ALA A 126 2.98 -1.65 -4.31
CA ALA A 126 3.01 -0.43 -5.11
C ALA A 126 2.94 0.83 -4.24
N ILE A 127 2.12 0.83 -3.19
CA ILE A 127 1.94 1.97 -2.29
C ILE A 127 3.11 2.10 -1.31
N ILE A 128 3.58 1.00 -0.73
CA ILE A 128 4.62 1.02 0.31
C ILE A 128 6.01 1.16 -0.33
N ASN A 129 6.37 0.22 -1.21
CA ASN A 129 7.73 0.10 -1.76
C ASN A 129 7.90 0.77 -3.12
N GLY A 130 6.79 1.08 -3.82
CA GLY A 130 6.83 1.57 -5.20
C GLY A 130 7.14 0.49 -6.24
N THR A 131 7.13 -0.80 -5.84
CA THR A 131 7.39 -1.92 -6.75
C THR A 131 6.25 -2.07 -7.75
N ASP A 132 6.58 -2.03 -9.05
CA ASP A 132 5.62 -2.10 -10.16
C ASP A 132 4.51 -1.02 -10.08
N LYS A 133 4.79 0.10 -9.39
CA LYS A 133 3.83 1.19 -9.21
C LYS A 133 3.54 1.87 -10.57
N PRO A 134 2.26 2.10 -10.92
CA PRO A 134 1.91 2.91 -12.08
C PRO A 134 2.51 4.31 -11.99
N THR A 135 3.05 4.83 -13.09
CA THR A 135 3.68 6.17 -13.14
C THR A 135 2.71 7.32 -12.90
N SER A 136 1.42 7.08 -13.13
CA SER A 136 0.33 8.03 -12.89
C SER A 136 -0.08 8.17 -11.42
N TRP A 137 0.38 7.28 -10.55
CA TRP A 137 0.13 7.35 -9.11
C TRP A 137 1.12 8.30 -8.43
N GLY A 138 0.71 8.85 -7.28
CA GLY A 138 1.59 9.62 -6.41
C GLY A 138 2.81 8.83 -5.91
N ASP A 139 3.69 9.50 -5.19
CA ASP A 139 4.90 8.87 -4.67
C ASP A 139 4.56 7.74 -3.69
N ALA A 140 5.32 6.64 -3.78
CA ALA A 140 5.24 5.56 -2.81
C ALA A 140 5.90 5.98 -1.48
N ILE A 141 5.45 5.39 -0.36
CA ILE A 141 5.80 5.84 0.99
C ILE A 141 7.31 5.78 1.24
N ILE A 142 7.93 4.60 1.08
CA ILE A 142 9.36 4.42 1.37
C ILE A 142 10.25 5.23 0.42
N PRO A 143 10.07 5.20 -0.92
CA PRO A 143 10.87 6.03 -1.82
C PRO A 143 10.75 7.53 -1.55
N ALA A 144 9.54 8.03 -1.25
CA ALA A 144 9.33 9.41 -0.88
C ALA A 144 10.06 9.79 0.41
N ALA A 145 9.98 8.92 1.43
CA ALA A 145 10.65 9.11 2.70
C ALA A 145 12.18 9.08 2.56
N THR A 146 12.71 8.18 1.73
CA THR A 146 14.14 8.12 1.41
C THR A 146 14.62 9.40 0.74
N THR A 147 13.90 9.87 -0.29
CA THR A 147 14.27 11.07 -1.05
C THR A 147 14.25 12.33 -0.19
N LYS A 148 13.32 12.42 0.76
CA LYS A 148 13.16 13.59 1.65
C LYS A 148 13.91 13.49 2.98
N GLY A 149 14.64 12.39 3.22
CA GLY A 149 15.46 12.21 4.43
C GLY A 149 14.66 11.79 5.68
N TYR A 150 13.46 11.22 5.51
CA TYR A 150 12.63 10.69 6.60
C TYR A 150 12.94 9.23 6.92
N ALA A 151 14.23 8.91 7.04
CA ALA A 151 14.74 7.60 7.38
C ALA A 151 15.48 7.64 8.71
N VAL A 152 15.02 6.88 9.70
CA VAL A 152 15.70 6.70 10.99
C VAL A 152 16.55 5.44 10.91
N THR A 153 17.81 5.52 11.32
CA THR A 153 18.67 4.34 11.40
C THR A 153 18.23 3.46 12.56
N GLY A 154 17.82 2.23 12.26
CA GLY A 154 17.37 1.31 13.28
C GLY A 154 18.49 0.89 14.24
N THR A 155 18.24 1.05 15.53
CA THR A 155 19.12 0.67 16.62
C THR A 155 18.67 -0.61 17.33
N ALA A 156 19.28 -0.93 18.46
CA ALA A 156 18.82 -2.01 19.35
C ALA A 156 17.57 -1.61 20.15
N ASN A 157 17.36 -0.30 20.37
CA ASN A 157 16.22 0.22 21.12
C ASN A 157 15.10 0.68 20.17
N LEU A 158 14.15 -0.22 19.90
CA LEU A 158 13.04 0.03 18.98
C LEU A 158 12.17 1.23 19.40
N TYR A 159 12.00 1.47 20.69
CA TYR A 159 11.12 2.57 21.17
C TYR A 159 11.73 3.94 20.91
N ASN A 160 13.05 4.07 21.08
CA ASN A 160 13.75 5.30 20.70
C ASN A 160 13.67 5.52 19.19
N ASP A 161 13.90 4.47 18.38
CA ASP A 161 13.80 4.56 16.93
C ASP A 161 12.37 5.01 16.49
N ILE A 162 11.32 4.51 17.16
CA ILE A 162 9.94 4.92 16.89
C ILE A 162 9.72 6.37 17.33
N SER A 163 10.19 6.77 18.50
CA SER A 163 10.07 8.14 19.00
C SER A 163 10.74 9.14 18.06
N ASP A 164 11.93 8.81 17.56
CA ASP A 164 12.68 9.65 16.60
C ASP A 164 11.90 9.75 15.26
N ALA A 165 11.34 8.64 14.79
CA ALA A 165 10.50 8.63 13.58
C ALA A 165 9.21 9.45 13.76
N MET A 166 8.56 9.36 14.93
CA MET A 166 7.40 10.19 15.27
C MET A 166 7.76 11.67 15.28
N THR A 167 8.85 12.03 15.94
CA THR A 167 9.35 13.42 16.00
C THR A 167 9.61 13.99 14.61
N MET A 168 10.16 13.21 13.68
CA MET A 168 10.34 13.66 12.29
C MET A 168 9.01 14.00 11.61
N VAL A 169 7.98 13.17 11.79
CA VAL A 169 6.64 13.39 11.21
C VAL A 169 5.95 14.59 11.86
N GLU A 170 6.06 14.75 13.18
CA GLU A 170 5.47 15.85 13.93
C GLU A 170 6.13 17.19 13.58
N LEU A 171 7.46 17.23 13.42
CA LEU A 171 8.17 18.41 12.92
C LEU A 171 7.77 18.80 11.49
N ALA A 172 7.33 17.83 10.69
CA ALA A 172 6.72 18.09 9.39
C ALA A 172 5.27 18.59 9.45
N GLY A 173 4.69 18.69 10.66
CA GLY A 173 3.36 19.21 10.92
C GLY A 173 2.23 18.20 10.71
N TYR A 174 2.49 16.93 10.94
CA TYR A 174 1.50 15.85 10.87
C TYR A 174 1.43 15.08 12.19
N ASP A 175 0.24 14.67 12.60
CA ASP A 175 0.04 13.83 13.76
C ASP A 175 0.17 12.35 13.36
N VAL A 176 0.92 11.57 14.15
CA VAL A 176 1.08 10.14 13.87
C VAL A 176 -0.21 9.39 14.19
N THR A 177 -0.79 8.73 13.19
CA THR A 177 -2.05 7.96 13.33
C THR A 177 -1.85 6.45 13.41
N GLY A 178 -0.63 5.94 13.16
CA GLY A 178 -0.38 4.51 13.24
C GLY A 178 1.03 4.08 12.88
N ILE A 179 1.26 2.80 13.07
CA ILE A 179 2.53 2.12 12.77
C ILE A 179 2.23 0.94 11.85
N LEU A 180 2.99 0.83 10.75
CA LEU A 180 2.92 -0.28 9.81
C LEU A 180 4.25 -1.01 9.77
N GLY A 181 4.23 -2.33 9.81
CA GLY A 181 5.44 -3.15 9.72
C GLY A 181 5.22 -4.52 9.10
N GLY A 182 6.30 -5.25 8.89
CA GLY A 182 6.25 -6.65 8.53
C GLY A 182 5.90 -7.55 9.72
N VAL A 183 5.74 -8.85 9.47
CA VAL A 183 5.41 -9.84 10.52
C VAL A 183 6.55 -9.97 11.53
N GLY A 184 7.81 -9.84 11.10
CA GLY A 184 9.00 -9.87 11.95
C GLY A 184 9.02 -8.79 13.02
N ALA A 185 8.45 -7.62 12.71
CA ALA A 185 8.34 -6.50 13.65
C ALA A 185 7.55 -6.85 14.93
N LYS A 186 6.61 -7.82 14.88
CA LYS A 186 5.91 -8.30 16.07
C LYS A 186 6.86 -8.85 17.14
N GLY A 187 7.94 -9.52 16.72
CA GLY A 187 8.98 -10.02 17.61
C GLY A 187 9.74 -8.90 18.28
N LEU A 188 10.02 -7.82 17.53
CA LEU A 188 10.72 -6.64 18.04
C LEU A 188 9.89 -5.92 19.11
N PHE A 189 8.59 -5.73 18.87
CA PHE A 189 7.69 -5.14 19.87
C PHE A 189 7.61 -5.97 21.17
N ARG A 190 7.61 -7.31 21.08
CA ARG A 190 7.60 -8.17 22.27
C ARG A 190 8.90 -8.09 23.07
N LYS A 191 10.05 -7.88 22.41
CA LYS A 191 11.37 -7.76 23.06
C LYS A 191 11.60 -6.37 23.63
N GLY A 192 11.11 -5.32 22.94
CA GLY A 192 11.34 -3.92 23.30
C GLY A 192 10.47 -3.39 24.45
N LEU A 193 9.63 -4.22 25.08
CA LEU A 193 8.78 -3.82 26.20
C LEU A 193 9.52 -3.75 27.54
N LEU A 194 10.81 -4.06 27.58
CA LEU A 194 11.61 -4.07 28.78
C LEU A 194 12.71 -2.99 28.69
N ASP A 195 12.91 -2.25 29.76
CA ASP A 195 14.08 -1.37 29.91
C ASP A 195 15.37 -2.19 30.19
N ASP A 196 16.52 -1.52 30.30
CA ASP A 196 17.81 -2.17 30.61
C ASP A 196 17.81 -2.88 31.98
N SER A 197 16.84 -2.57 32.86
CA SER A 197 16.64 -3.22 34.16
C SER A 197 15.63 -4.37 34.14
N GLY A 198 15.02 -4.65 32.98
CA GLY A 198 14.03 -5.69 32.79
C GLY A 198 12.61 -5.29 33.27
N GLN A 199 12.36 -4.01 33.52
CA GLN A 199 11.06 -3.48 33.89
C GLN A 199 10.22 -3.18 32.62
N PRO A 200 8.90 -3.38 32.64
CA PRO A 200 8.05 -2.99 31.51
C PRO A 200 8.08 -1.48 31.26
N LEU A 201 8.47 -1.06 30.09
CA LEU A 201 8.39 0.34 29.66
C LEU A 201 6.93 0.77 29.50
N GLN A 202 6.51 1.76 30.28
CA GLN A 202 5.22 2.43 30.15
C GLN A 202 5.32 3.64 29.23
N ALA A 203 5.70 3.43 27.98
CA ALA A 203 5.66 4.48 26.97
C ALA A 203 4.24 4.53 26.38
N SER A 204 3.31 5.25 27.03
CA SER A 204 1.88 5.25 26.69
C SER A 204 1.63 5.70 25.24
N GLU A 205 2.27 6.78 24.80
CA GLU A 205 2.05 7.33 23.45
C GLU A 205 2.42 6.35 22.33
N VAL A 206 3.55 5.65 22.44
CA VAL A 206 3.96 4.66 21.45
C VAL A 206 3.14 3.37 21.54
N THR A 207 2.70 2.99 22.74
CA THR A 207 1.95 1.76 22.96
C THR A 207 0.47 1.86 22.55
N GLU A 208 -0.11 3.04 22.58
CA GLU A 208 -1.52 3.30 22.22
C GLU A 208 -1.76 3.44 20.72
N LEU A 209 -0.73 3.69 19.91
CA LEU A 209 -0.89 3.81 18.46
C LEU A 209 -1.35 2.49 17.81
N PRO A 210 -2.30 2.57 16.87
CA PRO A 210 -2.75 1.42 16.10
C PRO A 210 -1.57 0.80 15.33
N ARG A 211 -1.38 -0.52 15.47
CA ARG A 211 -0.30 -1.26 14.82
C ARG A 211 -0.87 -2.21 13.79
N SER A 212 -0.43 -2.08 12.56
CA SER A 212 -0.77 -2.97 11.47
C SER A 212 0.45 -3.74 10.99
N PHE A 213 0.27 -5.04 10.72
CA PHE A 213 1.37 -5.90 10.29
C PHE A 213 1.01 -6.60 8.99
N ALA A 214 1.80 -6.37 7.94
CA ALA A 214 1.61 -6.96 6.64
C ALA A 214 1.88 -8.47 6.68
N LYS A 215 0.82 -9.26 6.51
CA LYS A 215 0.87 -10.73 6.49
C LYS A 215 0.93 -11.29 5.07
N ASN A 216 0.69 -10.45 4.06
CA ASN A 216 0.62 -10.84 2.65
C ASN A 216 1.97 -10.82 1.92
N GLY A 217 3.07 -10.57 2.63
CA GLY A 217 4.42 -10.50 2.07
C GLY A 217 4.64 -9.27 1.15
N ALA A 218 3.85 -8.22 1.31
CA ALA A 218 4.01 -6.97 0.58
C ALA A 218 5.08 -6.06 1.19
N PHE A 219 5.33 -6.18 2.48
CA PHE A 219 6.30 -5.37 3.21
C PHE A 219 7.70 -5.97 3.12
N ASP A 220 8.67 -5.18 2.67
CA ASP A 220 10.07 -5.60 2.56
C ASP A 220 10.83 -5.23 3.85
N GLU A 221 11.03 -6.22 4.71
CA GLU A 221 11.75 -6.07 5.98
C GLU A 221 13.26 -5.83 5.80
N THR A 222 13.79 -6.00 4.56
CA THR A 222 15.20 -5.70 4.26
C THR A 222 15.44 -4.22 4.01
N VAL A 223 14.40 -3.48 3.63
CA VAL A 223 14.45 -2.03 3.37
C VAL A 223 13.99 -1.24 4.60
N ALA A 224 12.90 -1.67 5.23
CA ALA A 224 12.33 -1.00 6.39
C ALA A 224 11.90 -2.00 7.47
N LYS A 225 12.14 -1.69 8.75
CA LYS A 225 11.56 -2.41 9.89
C LYS A 225 10.11 -2.02 10.12
N LEU A 226 9.87 -0.72 10.18
CA LEU A 226 8.61 -0.08 10.49
C LEU A 226 8.43 1.20 9.66
N ILE A 227 7.20 1.54 9.40
CA ILE A 227 6.77 2.85 8.88
C ILE A 227 5.87 3.48 9.95
N VAL A 228 6.14 4.71 10.28
CA VAL A 228 5.40 5.52 11.25
C VAL A 228 4.86 6.74 10.52
N GLY A 229 3.62 7.14 10.76
CA GLY A 229 3.11 8.35 10.12
C GLY A 229 1.61 8.55 10.18
N ASP A 230 1.16 9.61 9.50
CA ASP A 230 -0.25 9.92 9.33
C ASP A 230 -0.81 9.25 8.06
N PHE A 231 -1.30 8.03 8.24
CA PHE A 231 -1.88 7.25 7.13
C PHE A 231 -3.15 7.88 6.54
N LYS A 232 -3.83 8.76 7.28
CA LYS A 232 -5.04 9.46 6.80
C LYS A 232 -4.72 10.46 5.69
N GLN A 233 -3.46 10.92 5.58
CA GLN A 233 -3.02 11.79 4.49
C GLN A 233 -2.86 11.03 3.15
N ALA A 234 -2.70 9.73 3.19
CA ALA A 234 -2.71 8.90 1.99
C ALA A 234 -4.15 8.59 1.59
N VAL A 235 -4.49 8.84 0.34
CA VAL A 235 -5.87 8.68 -0.15
C VAL A 235 -5.95 7.69 -1.29
N TYR A 236 -7.04 6.92 -1.33
CA TYR A 236 -7.32 6.03 -2.45
C TYR A 236 -8.77 6.12 -2.88
N SER A 237 -9.03 5.79 -4.12
CA SER A 237 -10.38 5.70 -4.67
C SER A 237 -10.51 4.52 -5.60
N ILE A 238 -11.66 3.85 -5.54
CA ILE A 238 -11.98 2.71 -6.38
C ILE A 238 -12.85 3.23 -7.54
N ARG A 239 -12.45 2.94 -8.77
CA ARG A 239 -13.25 3.24 -9.95
C ARG A 239 -14.14 2.07 -10.35
N ARG A 240 -13.58 0.85 -10.31
CA ARG A 240 -14.27 -0.41 -10.58
C ARG A 240 -13.79 -1.43 -9.57
N ASP A 241 -14.73 -2.00 -8.88
CA ASP A 241 -14.48 -3.14 -8.00
C ASP A 241 -14.03 -4.35 -8.81
N ILE A 242 -13.63 -5.42 -8.14
CA ILE A 242 -13.20 -6.64 -8.79
C ILE A 242 -14.32 -7.20 -9.63
N GLU A 243 -14.03 -7.40 -10.90
CA GLU A 243 -14.92 -8.01 -11.87
C GLU A 243 -14.32 -9.32 -12.37
N PHE A 244 -15.14 -10.37 -12.33
CA PHE A 244 -14.80 -11.70 -12.84
C PHE A 244 -15.53 -11.91 -14.16
N LYS A 245 -14.76 -12.35 -15.17
CA LYS A 245 -15.35 -12.78 -16.45
C LYS A 245 -14.69 -14.07 -16.87
N VAL A 246 -15.53 -15.04 -17.20
CA VAL A 246 -15.12 -16.31 -17.76
C VAL A 246 -15.23 -16.22 -19.29
N PHE A 247 -14.23 -16.70 -19.99
CA PHE A 247 -14.14 -16.76 -21.43
C PHE A 247 -13.79 -18.19 -21.85
N ASP A 248 -14.55 -18.72 -22.79
CA ASP A 248 -14.37 -20.01 -23.45
C ASP A 248 -13.74 -19.86 -24.83
N THR A 249 -13.67 -18.64 -25.34
CA THR A 249 -13.13 -18.31 -26.65
C THR A 249 -12.16 -17.14 -26.55
N GLY A 250 -11.10 -17.20 -27.37
CA GLY A 250 -10.08 -16.15 -27.42
C GLY A 250 -8.66 -16.69 -27.44
N VAL A 251 -7.70 -15.77 -27.45
CA VAL A 251 -6.28 -16.07 -27.48
C VAL A 251 -5.60 -15.38 -26.31
N VAL A 252 -4.75 -16.11 -25.60
CA VAL A 252 -3.86 -15.55 -24.56
C VAL A 252 -2.48 -15.39 -25.15
N THR A 253 -1.92 -14.19 -25.10
CA THR A 253 -0.61 -13.85 -25.62
C THR A 253 0.37 -13.49 -24.50
N ASP A 254 1.68 -13.62 -24.75
CA ASP A 254 2.74 -13.09 -23.90
C ASP A 254 2.90 -11.56 -24.06
N SER A 255 3.88 -10.99 -23.35
CA SER A 255 4.24 -9.55 -23.44
C SER A 255 4.74 -9.13 -24.82
N ASP A 256 5.24 -10.08 -25.62
CA ASP A 256 5.80 -9.86 -26.96
C ASP A 256 4.74 -10.06 -28.07
N GLY A 257 3.51 -10.43 -27.69
CA GLY A 257 2.38 -10.64 -28.59
C GLY A 257 2.32 -12.05 -29.20
N ASN A 258 3.20 -12.98 -28.79
CA ASN A 258 3.12 -14.35 -29.26
C ASN A 258 1.96 -15.08 -28.59
N VAL A 259 1.26 -15.93 -29.35
CA VAL A 259 0.15 -16.72 -28.85
C VAL A 259 0.69 -17.85 -27.95
N ILE A 260 0.30 -17.85 -26.68
CA ILE A 260 0.63 -18.91 -25.73
C ILE A 260 -0.47 -19.96 -25.70
N TYR A 261 -1.72 -19.51 -25.58
CA TYR A 261 -2.90 -20.36 -25.55
C TYR A 261 -3.98 -19.83 -26.52
N ASN A 262 -4.54 -20.74 -27.28
CA ASN A 262 -5.77 -20.51 -28.05
C ASN A 262 -6.90 -21.29 -27.37
N LEU A 263 -7.78 -20.58 -26.64
CA LEU A 263 -8.80 -21.20 -25.80
C LEU A 263 -9.71 -22.14 -26.59
N LEU A 264 -10.08 -21.74 -27.81
CA LEU A 264 -10.96 -22.55 -28.66
C LEU A 264 -10.29 -23.82 -29.18
N GLN A 265 -9.01 -23.73 -29.59
CA GLN A 265 -8.30 -24.89 -30.18
C GLN A 265 -7.78 -25.86 -29.12
N GLN A 266 -7.56 -25.39 -27.90
CA GLN A 266 -6.98 -26.15 -26.80
C GLN A 266 -8.05 -26.57 -25.76
N ASP A 267 -9.33 -26.27 -26.06
CA ASP A 267 -10.45 -26.55 -25.16
C ASP A 267 -10.20 -26.06 -23.73
N MET A 268 -9.99 -24.73 -23.62
CA MET A 268 -9.63 -24.07 -22.36
C MET A 268 -10.64 -22.99 -22.00
N VAL A 269 -10.82 -22.81 -20.70
CA VAL A 269 -11.60 -21.71 -20.12
C VAL A 269 -10.66 -20.78 -19.39
N ALA A 270 -10.76 -19.48 -19.62
CA ALA A 270 -9.97 -18.47 -18.95
C ALA A 270 -10.81 -17.59 -18.01
N LEU A 271 -10.42 -17.50 -16.75
CA LEU A 271 -10.96 -16.54 -15.80
C LEU A 271 -10.13 -15.26 -15.86
N ARG A 272 -10.75 -14.16 -16.28
CA ARG A 272 -10.16 -12.82 -16.18
C ARG A 272 -10.70 -12.10 -14.96
N VAL A 273 -9.79 -11.63 -14.13
CA VAL A 273 -10.11 -10.80 -12.96
C VAL A 273 -9.51 -9.42 -13.18
N THR A 274 -10.31 -8.37 -13.02
CA THR A 274 -9.88 -6.98 -13.21
C THR A 274 -10.39 -6.09 -12.10
N MET A 275 -9.56 -5.12 -11.68
CA MET A 275 -9.90 -4.08 -10.71
C MET A 275 -9.30 -2.75 -11.17
N ARG A 276 -9.94 -1.62 -10.86
CA ARG A 276 -9.41 -0.29 -11.12
C ARG A 276 -9.38 0.54 -9.84
N LEU A 277 -8.18 0.93 -9.44
CA LEU A 277 -7.90 1.67 -8.21
C LEU A 277 -7.00 2.87 -8.52
N GLY A 278 -7.24 3.99 -7.85
CA GLY A 278 -6.37 5.16 -7.83
C GLY A 278 -5.77 5.37 -6.45
N TYR A 279 -4.52 5.80 -6.40
CA TYR A 279 -3.79 6.19 -5.20
C TYR A 279 -3.14 7.55 -5.38
N GLN A 280 -3.14 8.37 -4.32
CA GLN A 280 -2.44 9.64 -4.29
C GLN A 280 -2.01 10.01 -2.86
N LEU A 281 -0.88 10.72 -2.75
CA LEU A 281 -0.42 11.39 -1.55
C LEU A 281 -0.55 12.91 -1.78
N PRO A 282 -1.63 13.55 -1.32
CA PRO A 282 -1.91 14.97 -1.61
C PRO A 282 -0.88 15.92 -1.03
N ASN A 283 -0.34 15.63 0.17
CA ASN A 283 0.66 16.41 0.88
C ASN A 283 0.30 17.91 0.99
N PRO A 284 -0.85 18.29 1.65
CA PRO A 284 -1.30 19.67 1.76
C PRO A 284 -0.32 20.53 2.55
N ILE A 285 -0.31 21.84 2.30
CA ILE A 285 0.52 22.78 3.04
C ILE A 285 0.09 22.84 4.51
N ASN A 286 1.06 22.93 5.42
CA ASN A 286 0.83 23.21 6.83
C ASN A 286 1.72 24.36 7.32
N ILE A 287 1.48 24.85 8.55
CA ILE A 287 2.16 26.00 9.11
C ILE A 287 3.60 25.66 9.53
N LEU A 288 3.85 24.44 10.04
CA LEU A 288 5.15 24.04 10.56
C LEU A 288 6.16 23.80 9.44
N GLN A 289 5.72 23.19 8.34
CA GLN A 289 6.58 22.96 7.19
C GLN A 289 5.86 23.39 5.90
N PRO A 290 6.02 24.65 5.49
CA PRO A 290 5.34 25.17 4.29
C PRO A 290 5.94 24.63 2.99
N ASP A 291 7.18 24.16 2.98
CA ASP A 291 7.84 23.61 1.79
C ASP A 291 7.34 22.19 1.47
N GLU A 292 6.70 22.03 0.31
CA GLU A 292 6.19 20.74 -0.18
C GLU A 292 7.33 19.74 -0.40
N THR A 293 8.52 20.19 -0.76
CA THR A 293 9.66 19.32 -1.04
C THR A 293 10.25 18.73 0.23
N ALA A 294 10.13 19.44 1.34
CA ALA A 294 10.67 19.04 2.63
C ALA A 294 9.66 18.26 3.49
N ARG A 295 8.34 18.52 3.39
CA ARG A 295 7.36 17.86 4.26
C ARG A 295 6.91 16.51 3.74
N LEU A 296 6.73 15.55 4.66
CA LEU A 296 6.18 14.22 4.37
C LEU A 296 5.45 13.70 5.61
N PRO A 297 4.25 13.08 5.47
CA PRO A 297 3.50 12.51 6.59
C PRO A 297 3.99 11.12 7.03
N PHE A 298 5.11 10.63 6.51
CA PHE A 298 5.66 9.31 6.82
C PHE A 298 7.14 9.36 7.10
N ALA A 299 7.58 8.59 8.09
CA ALA A 299 8.97 8.24 8.33
C ALA A 299 9.11 6.71 8.42
N TYR A 300 10.28 6.17 8.12
CA TYR A 300 10.53 4.74 8.27
C TYR A 300 11.84 4.48 9.02
N ILE A 301 11.89 3.32 9.65
CA ILE A 301 13.05 2.85 10.41
C ILE A 301 13.77 1.80 9.57
N THR A 302 15.06 2.01 9.30
CA THR A 302 15.88 1.05 8.55
C THR A 302 16.16 -0.19 9.40
N PRO A 303 16.49 -1.33 8.79
CA PRO A 303 17.03 -2.47 9.53
C PRO A 303 18.32 -2.10 10.25
N THR A 304 18.53 -2.67 11.44
CA THR A 304 19.80 -2.51 12.16
C THR A 304 20.91 -3.16 11.34
N THR A 305 21.89 -2.40 10.89
CA THR A 305 23.12 -2.97 10.36
C THR A 305 23.81 -3.70 11.51
N ALA A 306 23.84 -5.03 11.45
CA ALA A 306 24.70 -5.79 12.37
C ALA A 306 26.13 -5.33 12.10
N SER A 307 26.76 -4.62 13.06
CA SER A 307 28.17 -4.38 13.02
C SER A 307 28.86 -5.74 13.09
N THR A 308 29.40 -6.19 11.98
CA THR A 308 30.36 -7.28 11.95
C THR A 308 31.60 -6.81 12.70
N THR A 309 31.65 -7.02 14.01
CA THR A 309 32.87 -6.95 14.78
C THR A 309 33.73 -8.13 14.29
N SER A 310 34.62 -7.85 13.34
CA SER A 310 35.73 -8.75 13.03
C SER A 310 36.57 -8.83 14.28
N SER A 311 36.40 -9.89 15.06
CA SER A 311 37.39 -10.28 16.08
C SER A 311 38.63 -10.73 15.32
N THR A 312 39.58 -9.81 15.14
CA THR A 312 40.97 -10.13 14.85
C THR A 312 41.53 -10.72 16.14
N THR A 313 41.57 -12.04 16.18
CA THR A 313 42.39 -12.77 17.17
C THR A 313 43.84 -12.66 16.71
N GLU A 314 44.67 -11.94 17.47
CA GLU A 314 46.12 -12.14 17.51
C GLU A 314 46.47 -13.42 18.26
#